data_05fcfcf7863628d72727eb443b9e4a24
#
_entry.id   05fcfcf7863628d72727eb443b9e4a24
#
_cell.length_a   1.000
_cell.length_b   1.000
_cell.length_c   1.000
_cell.angle_alpha   90.00
_cell.angle_beta   90.00
_cell.angle_gamma   90.00
#
_symmetry.space_group_name_H-M   'P 1'
#
loop_
_entity.id
_entity.type
_entity.pdbx_description
1 polymer ?
#
loop_
_entity_poly.entity_id
_entity_poly.type
_entity_poly.pdbx_seq_one_letter_code
_entity_poly.pdbx_strand_id
1 'polypeptide(L)'
;MAVKRIKLKKLYLDRYLLIISFFFLSSCAGTYTHRSGDNSNLSYDSRTCDAHARVVAPTYLCRNPLMCAPDETSIALASMFDNAAAYDLCMLKKGYDETK
;
A
#
# COMPACT_ATOMS: atom_id res chain seq x y z
N MET A 1 -10.51 -45.58 -4.71
CA MET A 1 -11.32 -44.49 -5.26
C MET A 1 -11.54 -43.31 -4.32
N ALA A 2 -11.44 -43.45 -2.99
CA ALA A 2 -11.47 -42.33 -2.03
C ALA A 2 -10.30 -41.39 -2.16
N VAL A 3 -9.13 -41.84 -2.62
CA VAL A 3 -7.91 -41.06 -2.79
C VAL A 3 -8.01 -40.03 -3.92
N LYS A 4 -8.75 -40.33 -4.99
CA LYS A 4 -8.98 -39.37 -6.09
C LYS A 4 -9.86 -38.18 -5.69
N ARG A 5 -10.82 -38.38 -4.81
CA ARG A 5 -11.70 -37.30 -4.30
C ARG A 5 -10.96 -36.37 -3.35
N ILE A 6 -10.03 -36.87 -2.56
CA ILE A 6 -9.21 -36.07 -1.64
C ILE A 6 -8.21 -35.22 -2.42
N LYS A 7 -7.59 -35.75 -3.48
CA LYS A 7 -6.69 -34.97 -4.36
C LYS A 7 -7.42 -33.83 -5.10
N LEU A 8 -8.64 -34.09 -5.56
CA LEU A 8 -9.46 -33.06 -6.21
C LEU A 8 -9.90 -31.95 -5.26
N LYS A 9 -10.28 -32.30 -4.02
CA LYS A 9 -10.60 -31.32 -2.98
C LYS A 9 -9.38 -30.46 -2.59
N LYS A 10 -8.20 -31.06 -2.52
CA LYS A 10 -6.96 -30.35 -2.20
C LYS A 10 -6.56 -29.40 -3.32
N LEU A 11 -6.67 -29.81 -4.58
CA LEU A 11 -6.43 -28.95 -5.75
C LEU A 11 -7.44 -27.79 -5.83
N TYR A 12 -8.68 -28.02 -5.45
CA TYR A 12 -9.72 -27.00 -5.42
C TYR A 12 -9.47 -26.00 -4.30
N LEU A 13 -9.04 -26.45 -3.14
CA LEU A 13 -8.66 -25.60 -2.00
C LEU A 13 -7.44 -24.77 -2.29
N ASP A 14 -6.41 -25.33 -2.95
CA ASP A 14 -5.20 -24.60 -3.32
C ASP A 14 -5.51 -23.50 -4.36
N ARG A 15 -6.36 -23.78 -5.32
CA ARG A 15 -6.83 -22.77 -6.27
C ARG A 15 -7.66 -21.68 -5.61
N TYR A 16 -8.51 -22.04 -4.66
CA TYR A 16 -9.32 -21.08 -3.92
C TYR A 16 -8.47 -20.18 -3.04
N LEU A 17 -7.47 -20.74 -2.38
CA LEU A 17 -6.49 -19.98 -1.57
C LEU A 17 -5.67 -19.01 -2.41
N LEU A 18 -5.26 -19.39 -3.62
CA LEU A 18 -4.55 -18.52 -4.54
C LEU A 18 -5.42 -17.36 -5.02
N ILE A 19 -6.68 -17.58 -5.32
CA ILE A 19 -7.62 -16.54 -5.74
C ILE A 19 -7.90 -15.58 -4.60
N ILE A 20 -8.12 -16.07 -3.38
CA ILE A 20 -8.33 -15.25 -2.17
C ILE A 20 -7.07 -14.43 -1.86
N SER A 21 -5.88 -15.01 -1.99
CA SER A 21 -4.60 -14.31 -1.82
C SER A 21 -4.42 -13.17 -2.82
N PHE A 22 -4.83 -13.37 -4.07
CA PHE A 22 -4.82 -12.31 -5.10
C PHE A 22 -5.78 -11.16 -4.76
N PHE A 23 -6.95 -11.47 -4.22
CA PHE A 23 -7.92 -10.45 -3.79
C PHE A 23 -7.42 -9.61 -2.63
N PHE A 24 -6.71 -10.20 -1.67
CA PHE A 24 -6.13 -9.48 -0.55
C PHE A 24 -5.01 -8.52 -0.97
N LEU A 25 -4.21 -8.87 -1.97
CA LEU A 25 -3.15 -8.01 -2.49
C LEU A 25 -3.68 -6.79 -3.25
N SER A 26 -4.83 -6.91 -3.91
CA SER A 26 -5.44 -5.79 -4.63
C SER A 26 -6.15 -4.78 -3.72
N SER A 27 -6.50 -5.15 -2.49
CA SER A 27 -7.19 -4.26 -1.53
C SER A 27 -6.25 -3.30 -0.79
N CYS A 28 -4.93 -3.53 -0.83
CA CYS A 28 -3.93 -2.67 -0.18
C CYS A 28 -3.51 -1.45 -1.02
N ALA A 29 -3.86 -1.41 -2.31
CA ALA A 29 -3.61 -0.26 -3.17
C ALA A 29 -4.79 0.72 -3.06
N GLY A 30 -4.66 1.72 -2.19
CA GLY A 30 -5.62 2.82 -2.11
C GLY A 30 -5.67 3.56 -3.46
N THR A 31 -6.85 3.64 -4.04
CA THR A 31 -7.08 4.40 -5.27
C THR A 31 -7.60 5.79 -4.93
N TYR A 32 -6.97 6.81 -5.49
CA TYR A 32 -7.41 8.19 -5.34
C TYR A 32 -8.30 8.57 -6.53
N THR A 33 -9.40 9.25 -6.23
CA THR A 33 -10.31 9.76 -7.24
C THR A 33 -10.48 11.27 -7.04
N HIS A 34 -10.31 12.05 -8.11
CA HIS A 34 -10.53 13.49 -8.05
C HIS A 34 -12.03 13.78 -7.86
N ARG A 35 -12.36 14.80 -7.08
CA ARG A 35 -13.76 15.20 -6.80
C ARG A 35 -14.54 15.57 -8.04
N SER A 36 -13.85 16.11 -9.06
CA SER A 36 -14.46 16.42 -10.36
C SER A 36 -14.71 15.19 -11.24
N GLY A 37 -14.17 14.02 -10.87
CA GLY A 37 -14.23 12.79 -11.66
C GLY A 37 -13.16 12.71 -12.75
N ASP A 38 -12.30 13.71 -12.89
CA ASP A 38 -11.21 13.72 -13.88
C ASP A 38 -9.88 13.35 -13.21
N ASN A 39 -9.38 12.15 -13.52
CA ASN A 39 -8.11 11.62 -13.02
C ASN A 39 -6.94 11.79 -14.00
N SER A 40 -7.07 12.65 -15.02
CA SER A 40 -6.04 12.83 -16.04
C SER A 40 -4.70 13.31 -15.47
N ASN A 41 -4.71 14.10 -14.38
CA ASN A 41 -3.52 14.63 -13.72
C ASN A 41 -3.06 13.79 -12.52
N LEU A 42 -3.70 12.64 -12.27
CA LEU A 42 -3.43 11.83 -11.09
C LEU A 42 -1.96 11.41 -10.99
N SER A 43 -1.34 10.97 -12.09
CA SER A 43 0.06 10.52 -12.06
C SER A 43 1.03 11.67 -11.79
N TYR A 44 0.78 12.85 -12.31
CA TYR A 44 1.58 14.05 -12.06
C TYR A 44 1.42 14.52 -10.61
N ASP A 45 0.19 14.64 -10.14
CA ASP A 45 -0.13 15.09 -8.78
C ASP A 45 0.39 14.11 -7.74
N SER A 46 0.29 12.81 -8.00
CA SER A 46 0.81 11.77 -7.14
C SER A 46 2.34 11.85 -6.98
N ARG A 47 3.06 12.08 -8.06
CA ARG A 47 4.53 12.28 -8.02
C ARG A 47 4.91 13.55 -7.27
N THR A 48 4.18 14.63 -7.47
CA THR A 48 4.40 15.90 -6.79
C THR A 48 4.16 15.75 -5.29
N CYS A 49 3.09 15.08 -4.89
CA CYS A 49 2.80 14.80 -3.47
C CYS A 49 3.79 13.84 -2.84
N ASP A 50 4.27 12.85 -3.58
CA ASP A 50 5.32 11.94 -3.11
C ASP A 50 6.63 12.69 -2.84
N ALA A 51 7.05 13.55 -3.75
CA ALA A 51 8.22 14.40 -3.57
C ALA A 51 8.07 15.34 -2.38
N HIS A 52 6.90 15.96 -2.23
CA HIS A 52 6.58 16.85 -1.10
C HIS A 52 6.63 16.08 0.23
N ALA A 53 6.05 14.90 0.29
CA ALA A 53 6.06 14.07 1.49
C ALA A 53 7.46 13.65 1.90
N ARG A 54 8.35 13.41 0.96
CA ARG A 54 9.76 13.07 1.24
C ARG A 54 10.54 14.24 1.84
N VAL A 55 10.18 15.46 1.47
CA VAL A 55 10.83 16.67 2.01
C VAL A 55 10.29 17.02 3.39
N VAL A 56 8.97 16.96 3.58
CA VAL A 56 8.30 17.35 4.84
C VAL A 56 8.42 16.26 5.90
N ALA A 57 8.30 15.01 5.51
CA ALA A 57 8.34 13.85 6.40
C ALA A 57 9.22 12.74 5.80
N PRO A 58 10.55 12.90 5.84
CA PRO A 58 11.46 11.92 5.27
C PRO A 58 11.35 10.59 6.03
N THR A 59 11.39 9.49 5.29
CA THR A 59 11.40 8.15 5.89
C THR A 59 12.76 7.87 6.50
N TYR A 60 12.76 7.36 7.73
CA TYR A 60 13.98 6.94 8.41
C TYR A 60 14.47 5.62 7.84
N LEU A 61 15.75 5.59 7.45
CA LEU A 61 16.42 4.37 7.03
C LEU A 61 17.28 3.85 8.19
N CYS A 62 17.09 2.58 8.51
CA CYS A 62 17.91 1.91 9.53
C CYS A 62 19.38 1.92 9.09
N ARG A 63 20.32 2.03 10.05
CA ARG A 63 21.77 2.00 9.79
C ARG A 63 22.18 0.74 9.03
N ASN A 64 21.55 -0.39 9.34
CA ASN A 64 21.72 -1.63 8.61
C ASN A 64 20.38 -1.98 7.94
N PRO A 65 20.25 -1.89 6.61
CA PRO A 65 18.98 -2.15 5.92
C PRO A 65 18.48 -3.58 6.05
N LEU A 66 19.37 -4.52 6.44
CA LEU A 66 19.02 -5.93 6.62
C LEU A 66 18.57 -6.26 8.04
N MET A 67 18.97 -5.45 9.03
CA MET A 67 18.66 -5.67 10.44
C MET A 67 18.45 -4.33 11.16
N CYS A 68 17.20 -3.90 11.27
CA CYS A 68 16.87 -2.76 12.10
C CYS A 68 16.97 -3.14 13.59
N ALA A 69 17.65 -2.32 14.39
CA ALA A 69 17.62 -2.46 15.83
C ALA A 69 16.19 -2.24 16.36
N PRO A 70 15.77 -2.85 17.49
CA PRO A 70 14.41 -2.73 18.01
C PRO A 70 13.96 -1.28 18.25
N ASP A 71 14.87 -0.40 18.70
CA ASP A 71 14.63 1.02 18.88
C ASP A 71 14.48 1.78 17.55
N GLU A 72 15.22 1.38 16.53
CA GLU A 72 15.12 1.95 15.17
C GLU A 72 13.84 1.56 14.44
N THR A 73 13.29 0.37 14.71
CA THR A 73 12.07 -0.13 14.09
C THR A 73 10.88 0.77 14.39
N SER A 74 10.72 1.21 15.63
CA SER A 74 9.64 2.11 16.04
C SER A 74 9.76 3.48 15.37
N ILE A 75 10.97 4.02 15.26
CA ILE A 75 11.24 5.29 14.58
C ILE A 75 10.97 5.18 13.07
N ALA A 76 11.39 4.10 12.46
CA ALA A 76 11.16 3.84 11.03
C ALA A 76 9.67 3.73 10.71
N LEU A 77 8.90 2.99 11.52
CA LEU A 77 7.45 2.87 11.38
C LEU A 77 6.75 4.22 11.55
N ALA A 78 7.10 4.99 12.58
CA ALA A 78 6.53 6.31 12.82
C ALA A 78 6.82 7.25 11.64
N SER A 79 8.02 7.22 11.07
CA SER A 79 8.38 8.03 9.89
C SER A 79 7.60 7.63 8.65
N MET A 80 7.30 6.34 8.47
CA MET A 80 6.47 5.87 7.36
C MET A 80 5.04 6.38 7.48
N PHE A 81 4.47 6.37 8.68
CA PHE A 81 3.12 6.92 8.94
C PHE A 81 3.07 8.42 8.70
N ASP A 82 4.07 9.16 9.15
CA ASP A 82 4.16 10.61 8.94
C ASP A 82 4.28 10.95 7.45
N ASN A 83 5.08 10.19 6.71
CA ASN A 83 5.21 10.33 5.26
C ASN A 83 3.88 10.06 4.55
N ALA A 84 3.19 8.99 4.92
CA ALA A 84 1.88 8.64 4.35
C ALA A 84 0.84 9.73 4.67
N ALA A 85 0.82 10.26 5.89
CA ALA A 85 -0.08 11.35 6.29
C ALA A 85 0.21 12.63 5.50
N ALA A 86 1.47 12.98 5.28
CA ALA A 86 1.86 14.14 4.48
C ALA A 86 1.44 13.98 3.01
N TYR A 87 1.58 12.79 2.46
CA TYR A 87 1.11 12.47 1.11
C TYR A 87 -0.41 12.62 0.99
N ASP A 88 -1.17 12.05 1.92
CA ASP A 88 -2.62 12.12 1.93
C ASP A 88 -3.12 13.57 2.04
N LEU A 89 -2.52 14.37 2.90
CA LEU A 89 -2.86 15.80 3.03
C LEU A 89 -2.57 16.57 1.73
N CYS A 90 -1.47 16.28 1.07
CA CYS A 90 -1.13 16.89 -0.22
C CYS A 90 -2.18 16.53 -1.29
N MET A 91 -2.59 15.27 -1.36
CA MET A 91 -3.61 14.80 -2.31
C MET A 91 -4.99 15.42 -2.00
N LEU A 92 -5.36 15.52 -0.73
CA LEU A 92 -6.60 16.19 -0.31
C LEU A 92 -6.65 17.66 -0.72
N LYS A 93 -5.55 18.38 -0.56
CA LYS A 93 -5.44 19.78 -0.98
C LYS A 93 -5.58 19.96 -2.48
N LYS A 94 -5.18 18.97 -3.26
CA LYS A 94 -5.32 18.95 -4.73
C LYS A 94 -6.72 18.50 -5.19
N GLY A 95 -7.59 18.09 -4.27
CA GLY A 95 -8.96 17.70 -4.57
C GLY A 95 -9.19 16.22 -4.77
N TYR A 96 -8.26 15.36 -4.37
CA TYR A 96 -8.41 13.91 -4.43
C TYR A 96 -8.95 13.36 -3.12
N ASP A 97 -9.87 12.42 -3.22
CA ASP A 97 -10.37 11.63 -2.10
C ASP A 97 -9.89 10.18 -2.25
N GLU A 98 -9.47 9.59 -1.13
CA GLU A 98 -9.10 8.19 -1.10
C GLU A 98 -10.37 7.34 -1.11
N THR A 99 -10.53 6.50 -2.13
CA THR A 99 -11.60 5.51 -2.17
C THR A 99 -11.17 4.25 -1.43
N LYS A 100 -11.82 4.02 -0.32
CA LYS A 100 -11.65 2.77 0.45
C LYS A 100 -12.50 1.65 -0.14
#